data_0d0d5af779887f38cfc1b65a3d83ae0b
#
_entry.id   0d0d5af779887f38cfc1b65a3d83ae0b
#
_cell.length_a   1.000
_cell.length_b   1.000
_cell.length_c   1.000
_cell.angle_alpha   90.00
_cell.angle_beta   90.00
_cell.angle_gamma   90.00
#
_symmetry.space_group_name_H-M   'P 1'
#
loop_
_entity.id
_entity.type
_entity.pdbx_description
1 polymer ?
#
loop_
_entity_poly.entity_id
_entity_poly.type
_entity_poly.pdbx_seq_one_letter_code
_entity_poly.pdbx_strand_id
1 'polypeptide(L)'
;IYLTKNENPDLIISCGRKSVIPSILLKKKNKKIFTIHIQDPKVNLKNFDAIVAPEHDNLNEDNVFNSKGNIHYITEGEINKAKSYLMYKVKSKKIVSLILGGPNKYYSFDKNQLTEIFNEIKSNFISKGYEVIVIPSLRTPKRIIDLATKEFDGNGYVVNSVDKQAYLSAFALATN
;
A
#
# COMPACT_ATOMS: atom_id res chain seq x y z
N ILE A 1 15.26 -14.03 -8.21
CA ILE A 1 15.66 -15.05 -7.22
C ILE A 1 17.04 -15.52 -7.65
N TYR A 2 18.07 -15.11 -6.93
CA TYR A 2 19.41 -15.69 -7.08
C TYR A 2 19.41 -16.97 -6.25
N LEU A 3 19.16 -18.10 -6.90
CA LEU A 3 19.42 -19.40 -6.30
C LEU A 3 20.87 -19.74 -6.61
N THR A 4 21.73 -19.68 -5.62
CA THR A 4 23.08 -20.20 -5.75
C THR A 4 23.01 -21.72 -5.87
N LYS A 5 23.79 -22.31 -6.76
CA LYS A 5 23.72 -23.74 -7.12
C LYS A 5 23.96 -24.72 -5.95
N ASN A 6 24.45 -24.23 -4.80
CA ASN A 6 24.94 -25.05 -3.70
C ASN A 6 24.19 -24.85 -2.37
N GLU A 7 23.12 -24.06 -2.32
CA GLU A 7 22.37 -23.85 -1.08
C GLU A 7 21.17 -24.80 -1.02
N ASN A 8 21.14 -25.63 0.02
CA ASN A 8 19.96 -26.41 0.40
C ASN A 8 19.36 -25.73 1.63
N PRO A 9 18.44 -24.77 1.47
CA PRO A 9 17.82 -24.09 2.60
C PRO A 9 16.88 -25.04 3.34
N ASP A 10 16.81 -24.91 4.66
CA ASP A 10 15.80 -25.60 5.48
C ASP A 10 14.46 -24.86 5.45
N LEU A 11 14.48 -23.55 5.19
CA LEU A 11 13.30 -22.67 5.17
C LEU A 11 13.31 -21.77 3.95
N ILE A 12 12.17 -21.66 3.29
CA ILE A 12 11.89 -20.67 2.23
C ILE A 12 10.75 -19.77 2.68
N ILE A 13 11.01 -18.47 2.77
CA ILE A 13 9.98 -17.45 2.92
C ILE A 13 9.81 -16.74 1.59
N SER A 14 8.61 -16.78 1.02
CA SER A 14 8.30 -16.20 -0.28
C SER A 14 7.12 -15.25 -0.20
N CYS A 15 7.09 -14.22 -1.06
CA CYS A 15 6.03 -13.23 -1.09
C CYS A 15 5.67 -12.86 -2.53
N GLY A 16 4.36 -12.77 -2.80
CA GLY A 16 3.82 -12.33 -4.08
C GLY A 16 3.86 -13.38 -5.19
N ARG A 17 3.09 -13.14 -6.24
CA ARG A 17 2.80 -14.13 -7.30
C ARG A 17 4.02 -14.70 -8.03
N LYS A 18 5.05 -13.88 -8.23
CA LYS A 18 6.24 -14.32 -8.99
C LYS A 18 7.10 -15.34 -8.25
N SER A 19 6.97 -15.42 -6.92
CA SER A 19 7.72 -16.36 -6.09
C SER A 19 7.01 -17.70 -5.86
N VAL A 20 5.70 -17.79 -6.18
CA VAL A 20 4.88 -18.99 -5.96
C VAL A 20 5.48 -20.22 -6.64
N ILE A 21 5.63 -20.19 -7.96
CA ILE A 21 6.12 -21.35 -8.73
C ILE A 21 7.55 -21.72 -8.34
N PRO A 22 8.52 -20.79 -8.25
CA PRO A 22 9.86 -21.12 -7.76
C PRO A 22 9.85 -21.82 -6.39
N SER A 23 9.05 -21.35 -5.43
CA SER A 23 8.97 -21.95 -4.09
C SER A 23 8.44 -23.39 -4.14
N ILE A 24 7.37 -23.61 -4.92
CA ILE A 24 6.80 -24.96 -5.10
C ILE A 24 7.82 -25.92 -5.76
N LEU A 25 8.54 -25.46 -6.78
CA LEU A 25 9.54 -26.28 -7.44
C LEU A 25 10.68 -26.67 -6.51
N LEU A 26 11.15 -25.75 -5.67
CA LEU A 26 12.18 -26.02 -4.66
C LEU A 26 11.69 -27.03 -3.62
N LYS A 27 10.47 -26.87 -3.10
CA LYS A 27 9.83 -27.83 -2.19
C LYS A 27 9.71 -29.23 -2.81
N LYS A 28 9.33 -29.31 -4.09
CA LYS A 28 9.25 -30.59 -4.81
C LYS A 28 10.60 -31.26 -4.97
N LYS A 29 11.67 -30.47 -5.21
CA LYS A 29 13.04 -30.98 -5.34
C LYS A 29 13.59 -31.48 -4.00
N ASN A 30 13.30 -30.79 -2.91
CA ASN A 30 13.68 -31.18 -1.56
C ASN A 30 12.50 -31.05 -0.59
N LYS A 31 11.84 -32.16 -0.28
CA LYS A 31 10.66 -32.21 0.60
C LYS A 31 10.92 -31.80 2.04
N LYS A 32 12.18 -31.75 2.49
CA LYS A 32 12.56 -31.32 3.84
C LYS A 32 12.46 -29.83 4.04
N ILE A 33 12.50 -29.03 2.96
CA ILE A 33 12.37 -27.57 3.03
C ILE A 33 11.02 -27.20 3.61
N PHE A 34 11.00 -26.39 4.67
CA PHE A 34 9.75 -25.78 5.14
C PHE A 34 9.46 -24.52 4.32
N THR A 35 8.24 -24.35 3.85
CA THR A 35 7.86 -23.25 2.96
C THR A 35 6.80 -22.37 3.58
N ILE A 36 7.07 -21.08 3.69
CA ILE A 36 6.12 -20.03 4.10
C ILE A 36 5.85 -19.14 2.91
N HIS A 37 4.58 -18.93 2.57
CA HIS A 37 4.19 -17.95 1.57
C HIS A 37 3.40 -16.80 2.20
N ILE A 38 3.76 -15.57 1.85
CA ILE A 38 3.08 -14.36 2.32
C ILE A 38 2.16 -13.85 1.20
N GLN A 39 0.92 -13.59 1.50
CA GLN A 39 -0.24 -13.28 0.65
C GLN A 39 -0.89 -14.55 0.05
N ASP A 40 -2.07 -14.36 -0.58
CA ASP A 40 -2.74 -15.43 -1.29
C ASP A 40 -1.94 -15.87 -2.53
N PRO A 41 -1.47 -17.12 -2.58
CA PRO A 41 -0.67 -17.63 -3.69
C PRO A 41 -1.47 -17.84 -4.98
N LYS A 42 -2.81 -17.82 -4.91
CA LYS A 42 -3.73 -18.11 -6.04
C LYS A 42 -3.50 -19.48 -6.69
N VAL A 43 -3.04 -20.44 -5.92
CA VAL A 43 -2.87 -21.86 -6.28
C VAL A 43 -3.32 -22.71 -5.09
N ASN A 44 -3.31 -24.05 -5.25
CA ASN A 44 -3.65 -24.94 -4.14
C ASN A 44 -2.75 -24.67 -2.92
N LEU A 45 -3.37 -24.31 -1.78
CA LEU A 45 -2.71 -23.87 -0.55
C LEU A 45 -1.84 -24.98 0.05
N LYS A 46 -2.17 -26.25 -0.17
CA LYS A 46 -1.40 -27.41 0.29
C LYS A 46 -0.01 -27.53 -0.36
N ASN A 47 0.33 -26.69 -1.33
CA ASN A 47 1.69 -26.62 -1.87
C ASN A 47 2.69 -25.91 -0.92
N PHE A 48 2.20 -25.31 0.16
CA PHE A 48 3.01 -24.63 1.17
C PHE A 48 2.77 -25.25 2.54
N ASP A 49 3.79 -25.24 3.40
CA ASP A 49 3.65 -25.69 4.78
C ASP A 49 2.93 -24.64 5.65
N ALA A 50 3.10 -23.37 5.34
CA ALA A 50 2.39 -22.27 5.97
C ALA A 50 2.12 -21.14 4.97
N ILE A 51 0.97 -20.48 5.13
CA ILE A 51 0.59 -19.28 4.38
C ILE A 51 0.19 -18.21 5.37
N VAL A 52 0.74 -17.00 5.20
CA VAL A 52 0.33 -15.83 5.99
C VAL A 52 -0.40 -14.87 5.05
N ALA A 53 -1.69 -14.73 5.24
CA ALA A 53 -2.55 -13.90 4.40
C ALA A 53 -3.44 -12.98 5.24
N PRO A 54 -3.82 -11.80 4.72
CA PRO A 54 -4.77 -10.95 5.42
C PRO A 54 -6.17 -11.57 5.46
N GLU A 55 -6.90 -11.32 6.54
CA GLU A 55 -8.28 -11.83 6.75
C GLU A 55 -9.21 -11.55 5.55
N HIS A 56 -9.04 -10.41 4.89
CA HIS A 56 -9.88 -10.05 3.75
C HIS A 56 -9.64 -10.89 2.47
N ASP A 57 -8.58 -11.69 2.43
CA ASP A 57 -8.36 -12.67 1.34
C ASP A 57 -9.26 -13.91 1.50
N ASN A 58 -9.91 -14.09 2.67
CA ASN A 58 -10.85 -15.15 3.01
C ASN A 58 -10.30 -16.57 2.74
N LEU A 59 -9.02 -16.79 3.03
CA LEU A 59 -8.40 -18.11 2.97
C LEU A 59 -8.68 -18.86 4.28
N ASN A 60 -9.16 -20.10 4.18
CA ASN A 60 -9.53 -20.90 5.34
C ASN A 60 -9.08 -22.37 5.15
N GLU A 61 -7.82 -22.64 5.48
CA GLU A 61 -7.22 -23.98 5.49
C GLU A 61 -6.32 -24.09 6.73
N ASP A 62 -6.03 -25.30 7.19
CA ASP A 62 -5.27 -25.57 8.42
C ASP A 62 -3.85 -24.96 8.42
N ASN A 63 -3.27 -24.75 7.24
CA ASN A 63 -1.95 -24.15 7.08
C ASN A 63 -1.99 -22.63 6.82
N VAL A 64 -3.14 -21.98 7.00
CA VAL A 64 -3.31 -20.53 6.81
C VAL A 64 -3.34 -19.81 8.15
N PHE A 65 -2.49 -18.79 8.27
CA PHE A 65 -2.41 -17.86 9.39
C PHE A 65 -2.90 -16.50 8.93
N ASN A 66 -4.05 -16.07 9.41
CA ASN A 66 -4.66 -14.81 9.02
C ASN A 66 -4.09 -13.64 9.82
N SER A 67 -3.68 -12.58 9.13
CA SER A 67 -3.29 -11.30 9.71
C SER A 67 -4.40 -10.26 9.52
N LYS A 68 -4.53 -9.29 10.45
CA LYS A 68 -5.56 -8.23 10.35
C LYS A 68 -5.42 -7.37 9.09
N GLY A 69 -4.20 -7.25 8.56
CA GLY A 69 -3.91 -6.51 7.34
C GLY A 69 -2.67 -7.05 6.64
N ASN A 70 -2.26 -6.41 5.55
CA ASN A 70 -1.03 -6.78 4.85
C ASN A 70 0.19 -6.59 5.77
N ILE A 71 1.10 -7.57 5.74
CA ILE A 71 2.38 -7.44 6.43
C ILE A 71 3.18 -6.29 5.81
N HIS A 72 3.65 -5.38 6.62
CA HIS A 72 4.48 -4.24 6.25
C HIS A 72 5.54 -3.97 7.31
N TYR A 73 6.55 -3.21 6.94
CA TYR A 73 7.66 -2.82 7.82
C TYR A 73 7.55 -1.39 8.38
N ILE A 74 6.43 -0.70 8.13
CA ILE A 74 6.21 0.67 8.60
C ILE A 74 5.94 0.64 10.10
N THR A 75 6.73 1.40 10.85
CA THR A 75 6.61 1.57 12.31
C THR A 75 6.19 2.99 12.65
N GLU A 76 5.63 3.18 13.85
CA GLU A 76 5.34 4.52 14.38
C GLU A 76 6.58 5.42 14.40
N GLY A 77 7.75 4.84 14.71
CA GLY A 77 9.02 5.56 14.69
C GLY A 77 9.39 6.09 13.31
N GLU A 78 9.13 5.33 12.22
CA GLU A 78 9.37 5.79 10.85
C GLU A 78 8.36 6.88 10.44
N ILE A 79 7.09 6.72 10.82
CA ILE A 79 6.05 7.74 10.58
C ILE A 79 6.45 9.05 11.26
N ASN A 80 6.81 9.00 12.55
CA ASN A 80 7.19 10.20 13.31
C ASN A 80 8.45 10.88 12.75
N LYS A 81 9.46 10.12 12.31
CA LYS A 81 10.65 10.66 11.65
C LYS A 81 10.34 11.36 10.33
N ALA A 82 9.37 10.87 9.59
CA ALA A 82 8.98 11.45 8.31
C ALA A 82 8.16 12.75 8.46
N LYS A 83 7.65 13.08 9.65
CA LYS A 83 6.73 14.21 9.88
C LYS A 83 7.25 15.54 9.29
N SER A 84 8.52 15.84 9.48
CA SER A 84 9.14 17.08 9.00
C SER A 84 9.21 17.20 7.47
N TYR A 85 9.10 16.08 6.74
CA TYR A 85 9.33 16.06 5.30
C TYR A 85 8.33 16.90 4.48
N LEU A 86 7.04 16.91 4.84
CA LEU A 86 6.03 17.75 4.21
C LEU A 86 5.55 18.92 5.09
N MET A 87 5.99 19.01 6.33
CA MET A 87 5.49 20.02 7.28
C MET A 87 5.66 21.47 6.76
N TYR A 88 6.71 21.74 5.99
CA TYR A 88 6.97 23.07 5.39
C TYR A 88 6.11 23.35 4.14
N LYS A 89 5.38 22.36 3.62
CA LYS A 89 4.50 22.50 2.46
C LYS A 89 3.07 22.90 2.83
N VAL A 90 2.74 22.85 4.11
CA VAL A 90 1.41 23.18 4.64
C VAL A 90 1.54 24.27 5.70
N LYS A 91 0.50 25.08 5.83
CA LYS A 91 0.44 26.21 6.77
C LYS A 91 -0.49 25.90 7.95
N SER A 92 -1.57 25.16 7.68
CA SER A 92 -2.54 24.77 8.72
C SER A 92 -1.94 23.72 9.66
N LYS A 93 -2.40 23.74 10.91
CA LYS A 93 -2.18 22.65 11.88
C LYS A 93 -3.19 21.52 11.71
N LYS A 94 -4.28 21.76 10.95
CA LYS A 94 -5.32 20.78 10.66
C LYS A 94 -5.10 20.23 9.24
N ILE A 95 -4.74 18.98 9.14
CA ILE A 95 -4.39 18.35 7.86
C ILE A 95 -5.31 17.17 7.61
N VAL A 96 -5.85 17.09 6.39
CA VAL A 96 -6.48 15.88 5.87
C VAL A 96 -5.61 15.29 4.77
N SER A 97 -5.28 14.01 4.88
CA SER A 97 -4.46 13.29 3.90
C SER A 97 -5.34 12.48 2.97
N LEU A 98 -5.28 12.79 1.66
CA LEU A 98 -5.99 12.09 0.60
C LEU A 98 -5.03 11.17 -0.15
N ILE A 99 -5.19 9.86 0.03
CA ILE A 99 -4.39 8.85 -0.67
C ILE A 99 -5.13 8.43 -1.95
N LEU A 100 -4.55 8.78 -3.10
CA LEU A 100 -5.11 8.42 -4.40
C LEU A 100 -4.54 7.07 -4.87
N GLY A 101 -5.40 6.09 -5.00
CA GLY A 101 -5.08 4.82 -5.64
C GLY A 101 -4.93 4.96 -7.16
N GLY A 102 -5.12 3.86 -7.88
CA GLY A 102 -5.13 3.82 -9.34
C GLY A 102 -6.15 2.82 -9.87
N PRO A 103 -6.49 2.90 -11.15
CA PRO A 103 -7.42 1.99 -11.79
C PRO A 103 -6.90 0.55 -11.76
N ASN A 104 -7.80 -0.40 -11.78
CA ASN A 104 -7.52 -1.82 -11.96
C ASN A 104 -8.59 -2.45 -12.85
N LYS A 105 -8.58 -3.76 -13.03
CA LYS A 105 -9.54 -4.46 -13.89
C LYS A 105 -11.01 -4.37 -13.41
N TYR A 106 -11.23 -4.01 -12.15
CA TYR A 106 -12.56 -3.90 -11.53
C TYR A 106 -12.97 -2.46 -11.23
N TYR A 107 -12.03 -1.53 -11.27
CA TYR A 107 -12.22 -0.17 -10.81
C TYR A 107 -11.58 0.83 -11.77
N SER A 108 -12.37 1.76 -12.26
CA SER A 108 -11.90 2.88 -13.09
C SER A 108 -12.03 4.20 -12.32
N PHE A 109 -11.17 5.16 -12.61
CA PHE A 109 -11.33 6.53 -12.14
C PHE A 109 -12.29 7.27 -13.07
N ASP A 110 -13.51 7.49 -12.59
CA ASP A 110 -14.45 8.43 -13.21
C ASP A 110 -14.14 9.85 -12.72
N LYS A 111 -14.02 10.78 -13.69
CA LYS A 111 -13.75 12.18 -13.40
C LYS A 111 -14.87 12.82 -12.55
N ASN A 112 -16.13 12.47 -12.83
CA ASN A 112 -17.28 13.05 -12.11
C ASN A 112 -17.29 12.59 -10.65
N GLN A 113 -17.10 11.29 -10.41
CA GLN A 113 -16.98 10.74 -9.04
C GLN A 113 -15.84 11.38 -8.26
N LEU A 114 -14.68 11.56 -8.90
CA LEU A 114 -13.55 12.23 -8.25
C LEU A 114 -13.84 13.69 -7.93
N THR A 115 -14.53 14.40 -8.83
CA THR A 115 -14.94 15.79 -8.60
C THR A 115 -15.90 15.88 -7.41
N GLU A 116 -16.84 14.95 -7.30
CA GLU A 116 -17.76 14.86 -6.15
C GLU A 116 -16.98 14.65 -4.83
N ILE A 117 -16.05 13.68 -4.81
CA ILE A 117 -15.18 13.44 -3.63
C ILE A 117 -14.37 14.69 -3.28
N PHE A 118 -13.81 15.39 -4.25
CA PHE A 118 -13.06 16.61 -4.00
C PHE A 118 -13.95 17.74 -3.46
N ASN A 119 -15.18 17.85 -3.94
CA ASN A 119 -16.16 18.81 -3.42
C ASN A 119 -16.58 18.48 -1.97
N GLU A 120 -16.75 17.20 -1.64
CA GLU A 120 -17.00 16.77 -0.27
C GLU A 120 -15.81 17.08 0.66
N ILE A 121 -14.57 16.88 0.19
CA ILE A 121 -13.38 17.26 0.97
C ILE A 121 -13.37 18.78 1.20
N LYS A 122 -13.67 19.57 0.18
CA LYS A 122 -13.75 21.04 0.31
C LYS A 122 -14.80 21.46 1.34
N SER A 123 -16.01 20.92 1.24
CA SER A 123 -17.12 21.27 2.14
C SER A 123 -16.93 20.79 3.57
N ASN A 124 -16.35 19.60 3.76
CA ASN A 124 -16.24 18.98 5.08
C ASN A 124 -14.96 19.33 5.82
N PHE A 125 -13.87 19.67 5.11
CA PHE A 125 -12.56 19.88 5.71
C PHE A 125 -12.02 21.30 5.42
N ILE A 126 -11.89 21.70 4.15
CA ILE A 126 -11.28 22.99 3.81
C ILE A 126 -12.09 24.15 4.39
N SER A 127 -13.42 24.09 4.32
CA SER A 127 -14.32 25.06 4.94
C SER A 127 -14.14 25.21 6.47
N LYS A 128 -13.54 24.20 7.10
CA LYS A 128 -13.24 24.18 8.55
C LYS A 128 -11.76 24.47 8.86
N GLY A 129 -11.01 24.98 7.89
CA GLY A 129 -9.62 25.40 8.05
C GLY A 129 -8.60 24.27 7.95
N TYR A 130 -8.97 23.11 7.40
CA TYR A 130 -8.01 22.06 7.06
C TYR A 130 -7.30 22.38 5.74
N GLU A 131 -6.04 22.00 5.63
CA GLU A 131 -5.33 21.86 4.36
C GLU A 131 -5.27 20.39 3.93
N VAL A 132 -5.22 20.15 2.62
CA VAL A 132 -5.21 18.80 2.04
C VAL A 132 -3.80 18.43 1.59
N ILE A 133 -3.30 17.27 2.01
CA ILE A 133 -2.12 16.66 1.40
C ILE A 133 -2.59 15.51 0.51
N VAL A 134 -2.33 15.60 -0.80
CA VAL A 134 -2.69 14.56 -1.76
C VAL A 134 -1.49 13.72 -2.11
N ILE A 135 -1.58 12.41 -1.89
CA ILE A 135 -0.53 11.43 -2.17
C ILE A 135 -0.99 10.50 -3.30
N PRO A 136 -0.39 10.57 -4.48
CA PRO A 136 -0.67 9.64 -5.56
C PRO A 136 0.06 8.30 -5.35
N SER A 137 -0.49 7.24 -5.94
CA SER A 137 0.16 5.94 -6.07
C SER A 137 0.85 5.80 -7.44
N LEU A 138 1.67 4.76 -7.59
CA LEU A 138 2.29 4.39 -8.89
C LEU A 138 1.26 4.20 -10.03
N ARG A 139 0.02 3.90 -9.68
CA ARG A 139 -1.06 3.64 -10.63
C ARG A 139 -1.97 4.85 -10.86
N THR A 140 -1.77 5.94 -10.14
CA THR A 140 -2.58 7.14 -10.29
C THR A 140 -2.26 7.81 -11.64
N PRO A 141 -3.22 7.94 -12.56
CA PRO A 141 -2.97 8.59 -13.85
C PRO A 141 -2.58 10.06 -13.68
N LYS A 142 -1.66 10.54 -14.50
CA LYS A 142 -1.18 11.94 -14.47
C LYS A 142 -2.34 12.94 -14.51
N ARG A 143 -3.35 12.70 -15.35
CA ARG A 143 -4.55 13.55 -15.45
C ARG A 143 -5.29 13.73 -14.12
N ILE A 144 -5.24 12.73 -13.24
CA ILE A 144 -5.91 12.79 -11.93
C ILE A 144 -5.06 13.61 -10.95
N ILE A 145 -3.73 13.49 -11.03
CA ILE A 145 -2.82 14.32 -10.24
C ILE A 145 -2.99 15.80 -10.64
N ASP A 146 -3.06 16.09 -11.95
CA ASP A 146 -3.27 17.45 -12.46
C ASP A 146 -4.63 18.02 -12.05
N LEU A 147 -5.68 17.18 -12.07
CA LEU A 147 -7.00 17.56 -11.56
C LEU A 147 -6.94 17.91 -10.07
N ALA A 148 -6.35 17.04 -9.24
CA ALA A 148 -6.21 17.30 -7.81
C ALA A 148 -5.39 18.57 -7.53
N THR A 149 -4.31 18.79 -8.30
CA THR A 149 -3.50 20.00 -8.18
C THR A 149 -4.33 21.25 -8.43
N LYS A 150 -5.17 21.25 -9.47
CA LYS A 150 -6.07 22.37 -9.77
C LYS A 150 -7.14 22.55 -8.70
N GLU A 151 -7.74 21.45 -8.24
CA GLU A 151 -8.87 21.50 -7.30
C GLU A 151 -8.47 21.94 -5.89
N PHE A 152 -7.23 21.65 -5.47
CA PHE A 152 -6.70 22.01 -4.16
C PHE A 152 -5.67 23.14 -4.17
N ASP A 153 -5.59 23.87 -5.30
CA ASP A 153 -4.71 25.05 -5.38
C ASP A 153 -5.04 26.05 -4.28
N GLY A 154 -4.00 26.53 -3.58
CA GLY A 154 -4.14 27.43 -2.44
C GLY A 154 -4.69 26.81 -1.14
N ASN A 155 -5.18 25.55 -1.18
CA ASN A 155 -5.79 24.85 -0.04
C ASN A 155 -5.07 23.56 0.36
N GLY A 156 -3.88 23.31 -0.16
CA GLY A 156 -3.12 22.13 0.17
C GLY A 156 -1.92 21.89 -0.71
N TYR A 157 -1.35 20.71 -0.60
CA TYR A 157 -0.18 20.29 -1.35
C TYR A 157 -0.41 18.95 -2.03
N VAL A 158 -0.15 18.88 -3.33
CA VAL A 158 -0.25 17.64 -4.11
C VAL A 158 1.16 17.14 -4.43
N VAL A 159 1.48 15.92 -4.01
CA VAL A 159 2.77 15.29 -4.31
C VAL A 159 2.77 14.84 -5.77
N ASN A 160 3.76 15.29 -6.54
CA ASN A 160 3.80 15.07 -7.99
C ASN A 160 4.32 13.68 -8.41
N SER A 161 4.96 12.96 -7.50
CA SER A 161 5.55 11.64 -7.76
C SER A 161 5.34 10.73 -6.58
N VAL A 162 5.48 9.42 -6.82
CA VAL A 162 5.43 8.44 -5.73
C VAL A 162 6.67 8.59 -4.86
N ASP A 163 6.44 8.91 -3.61
CA ASP A 163 7.47 9.16 -2.61
C ASP A 163 7.07 8.55 -1.28
N LYS A 164 7.86 7.56 -0.81
CA LYS A 164 7.62 6.90 0.47
C LYS A 164 7.68 7.88 1.64
N GLN A 165 8.61 8.83 1.63
CA GLN A 165 8.75 9.80 2.71
C GLN A 165 7.56 10.75 2.77
N ALA A 166 7.08 11.20 1.60
CA ALA A 166 5.86 11.99 1.50
C ALA A 166 4.64 11.24 2.03
N TYR A 167 4.51 9.94 1.68
CA TYR A 167 3.43 9.08 2.16
C TYR A 167 3.43 8.97 3.70
N LEU A 168 4.59 8.65 4.30
CA LEU A 168 4.72 8.56 5.77
C LEU A 168 4.50 9.91 6.45
N SER A 169 4.99 11.00 5.85
CA SER A 169 4.79 12.35 6.36
C SER A 169 3.31 12.75 6.35
N ALA A 170 2.57 12.42 5.30
CA ALA A 170 1.14 12.66 5.23
C ALA A 170 0.37 11.95 6.33
N PHE A 171 0.75 10.70 6.67
CA PHE A 171 0.19 9.99 7.82
C PHE A 171 0.50 10.69 9.15
N ALA A 172 1.77 11.12 9.34
CA ALA A 172 2.21 11.78 10.56
C ALA A 172 1.57 13.16 10.79
N LEU A 173 1.18 13.84 9.70
CA LEU A 173 0.59 15.18 9.73
C LEU A 173 -0.94 15.15 9.79
N ALA A 174 -1.57 14.06 9.38
CA ALA A 174 -3.02 13.95 9.40
C ALA A 174 -3.56 14.18 10.81
N THR A 175 -4.57 15.03 10.91
CA THR A 175 -5.24 15.34 12.18
C THR A 175 -6.31 14.28 12.45
N ASN A 176 -6.28 13.69 13.64
CA ASN A 176 -7.29 12.73 14.12
C ASN A 176 -8.50 13.47 14.69
#